data_814c60cb73663dbe2aa2f5fa1d3460cb
#
_entry.id   814c60cb73663dbe2aa2f5fa1d3460cb
#
_cell.length_a   1.000
_cell.length_b   1.000
_cell.length_c   1.000
_cell.angle_alpha   90.00
_cell.angle_beta   90.00
_cell.angle_gamma   90.00
#
_symmetry.space_group_name_H-M   'P 1'
#
loop_
_entity.id
_entity.type
_entity.pdbx_description
1 polymer ?
#
loop_
_entity_poly.entity_id
_entity_poly.type
_entity_poly.pdbx_seq_one_letter_code
_entity_poly.pdbx_strand_id
1 'polypeptide(L)'
;MPNASNSSLLRVVICASFIAFPAALSAQNEPIKYIGPGSCAATSCHGSVKPVVGSRILQNEYSTWIIQDKHSRAYQALTVDVGEHMARILKLGSKAEEAPKCLACHALNPPLEQRGRAFETSEGVSCENCHGPASGWLGSHTTRTWAHEKSLALGMHDTRDVIHRTEKCLGCHLGTKNKFVDHEMIAAGHPDLFFELDSFSAVMPRHWKSPRESEPGKPVEDAAWVGVREWSAGQAVQLRVAMERLTWRARNERFDKKDVWPEYSELSCFACHHALGPAKDSWRQEHAYIGRRPGDPAWNSSRYAVFRLLAKQIDSASAMDLDRQLLAVSDEMSKLNPDRNVVVSAASAAVPLAQRIAGRLATMQYDQAVALRMLQRIPDDAENIALADERAAEQAAMALDSLYIAYSKDAKPANAAEVRAAINGLFQQLENPSSYNADQFASSLRQIRTMLH
;
A
#
# COMPACT_ATOMS: atom_id res chain seq x y z
N MET A 1 99.38 41.62 -32.78
CA MET A 1 99.01 42.14 -31.45
C MET A 1 97.60 42.71 -31.58
N PRO A 2 96.67 42.52 -30.70
CA PRO A 2 96.49 41.55 -29.62
C PRO A 2 95.13 40.96 -29.52
N ASN A 3 95.07 40.02 -28.68
CA ASN A 3 94.08 39.63 -27.68
C ASN A 3 92.79 38.92 -28.09
N ALA A 4 92.85 37.66 -27.78
CA ALA A 4 91.72 36.78 -27.61
C ALA A 4 90.97 37.11 -26.32
N SER A 5 89.65 37.12 -26.33
CA SER A 5 88.81 36.98 -25.15
C SER A 5 87.87 35.80 -25.31
N ASN A 6 88.13 34.76 -24.51
CA ASN A 6 87.26 33.60 -24.34
C ASN A 6 85.94 34.05 -23.63
N SER A 7 84.82 33.81 -24.17
CA SER A 7 83.53 33.82 -23.50
C SER A 7 82.95 32.42 -23.43
N SER A 8 82.99 31.84 -22.26
CA SER A 8 82.37 30.53 -21.93
C SER A 8 80.87 30.67 -21.89
N LEU A 9 80.13 30.04 -22.83
CA LEU A 9 78.71 29.92 -22.83
C LEU A 9 78.27 28.78 -21.85
N LEU A 10 77.72 29.18 -20.73
CA LEU A 10 77.08 28.27 -19.75
C LEU A 10 75.73 27.81 -20.31
N ARG A 11 75.66 26.54 -20.75
CA ARG A 11 74.40 25.91 -21.14
C ARG A 11 73.63 25.53 -19.86
N VAL A 12 72.56 26.27 -19.55
CA VAL A 12 71.58 25.87 -18.52
C VAL A 12 70.63 24.85 -19.12
N VAL A 13 70.72 23.60 -18.67
CA VAL A 13 69.79 22.53 -18.99
C VAL A 13 68.60 22.68 -18.02
N ILE A 14 67.46 23.20 -18.50
CA ILE A 14 66.23 23.23 -17.75
C ILE A 14 65.58 21.81 -17.86
N CYS A 15 65.72 20.99 -16.81
CA CYS A 15 64.92 19.78 -16.65
C CYS A 15 63.49 20.16 -16.31
N ALA A 16 62.59 20.14 -17.30
CA ALA A 16 61.13 20.24 -17.05
C ALA A 16 60.64 18.93 -16.44
N SER A 17 60.52 18.91 -15.10
CA SER A 17 59.84 17.83 -14.39
C SER A 17 58.32 17.90 -14.64
N PHE A 18 57.81 17.05 -15.52
CA PHE A 18 56.39 16.80 -15.69
C PHE A 18 55.88 16.13 -14.39
N ILE A 19 55.28 16.92 -13.49
CA ILE A 19 54.48 16.38 -12.40
C ILE A 19 53.15 15.93 -13.03
N ALA A 20 53.04 14.62 -13.30
CA ALA A 20 51.78 13.99 -13.64
C ALA A 20 50.90 14.01 -12.37
N PHE A 21 49.98 14.97 -12.30
CA PHE A 21 48.86 14.88 -11.36
C PHE A 21 48.01 13.68 -11.75
N PRO A 22 47.81 12.69 -10.86
CA PRO A 22 46.81 11.71 -11.10
C PRO A 22 45.47 12.44 -11.10
N ALA A 23 44.82 12.54 -12.26
CA ALA A 23 43.40 12.88 -12.34
C ALA A 23 42.68 11.79 -11.52
N ALA A 24 42.34 12.11 -10.28
CA ALA A 24 41.37 11.34 -9.54
C ALA A 24 40.10 11.43 -10.37
N LEU A 25 39.79 10.40 -11.17
CA LEU A 25 38.45 10.18 -11.69
C LEU A 25 37.57 10.10 -10.43
N SER A 26 36.91 11.20 -10.11
CA SER A 26 35.72 11.17 -9.30
C SER A 26 34.78 10.22 -10.04
N ALA A 27 34.66 9.00 -9.56
CA ALA A 27 33.56 8.13 -9.94
C ALA A 27 32.30 8.92 -9.52
N GLN A 28 31.78 9.74 -10.43
CA GLN A 28 30.47 10.30 -10.28
C GLN A 28 29.56 9.08 -10.14
N ASN A 29 28.96 8.92 -8.96
CA ASN A 29 27.95 7.90 -8.76
C ASN A 29 26.84 8.20 -9.79
N GLU A 30 26.87 7.48 -10.90
CA GLU A 30 25.78 7.55 -11.90
C GLU A 30 24.47 7.35 -11.14
N PRO A 31 23.47 8.19 -11.37
CA PRO A 31 22.20 8.06 -10.70
C PRO A 31 21.63 6.66 -10.97
N ILE A 32 21.14 6.00 -9.92
CA ILE A 32 20.52 4.69 -10.03
C ILE A 32 19.31 4.80 -10.93
N LYS A 33 19.21 3.93 -11.96
CA LYS A 33 18.20 3.99 -13.03
C LYS A 33 17.22 2.83 -12.95
N TYR A 34 16.02 3.08 -13.40
CA TYR A 34 15.00 2.08 -13.71
C TYR A 34 15.28 1.51 -15.10
N ILE A 35 15.45 0.21 -15.22
CA ILE A 35 15.96 -0.45 -16.44
C ILE A 35 14.89 -1.22 -17.22
N GLY A 36 13.66 -1.27 -16.69
CA GLY A 36 12.54 -1.98 -17.28
C GLY A 36 12.53 -3.50 -17.00
N PRO A 37 11.33 -4.11 -16.93
CA PRO A 37 11.14 -5.51 -16.56
C PRO A 37 11.74 -6.48 -17.58
N GLY A 38 11.92 -6.08 -18.84
CA GLY A 38 12.64 -6.87 -19.86
C GLY A 38 14.05 -7.25 -19.44
N SER A 39 14.71 -6.42 -18.61
CA SER A 39 16.05 -6.71 -18.07
C SER A 39 16.05 -7.87 -17.05
N CYS A 40 14.88 -8.27 -16.53
CA CYS A 40 14.70 -9.39 -15.62
C CYS A 40 14.24 -10.68 -16.33
N ALA A 41 13.84 -10.59 -17.61
CA ALA A 41 13.08 -11.58 -18.35
C ALA A 41 13.87 -12.79 -18.90
N ALA A 42 15.20 -12.84 -18.70
CA ALA A 42 15.99 -13.98 -19.18
C ALA A 42 15.53 -15.28 -18.49
N THR A 43 15.43 -16.37 -19.25
CA THR A 43 14.94 -17.69 -18.74
C THR A 43 15.82 -18.28 -17.64
N SER A 44 17.09 -17.92 -17.60
CA SER A 44 18.03 -18.28 -16.54
C SER A 44 17.92 -17.40 -15.29
N CYS A 45 17.11 -16.31 -15.35
CA CYS A 45 16.89 -15.37 -14.27
C CYS A 45 15.45 -15.46 -13.76
N HIS A 46 14.51 -14.66 -14.30
CA HIS A 46 13.12 -14.59 -13.85
C HIS A 46 12.09 -14.93 -14.94
N GLY A 47 12.54 -15.26 -16.15
CA GLY A 47 11.68 -15.48 -17.33
C GLY A 47 11.42 -16.95 -17.69
N SER A 48 11.67 -17.91 -16.79
CA SER A 48 11.29 -19.29 -17.00
C SER A 48 9.76 -19.41 -17.15
N VAL A 49 9.29 -20.35 -17.98
CA VAL A 49 7.84 -20.60 -18.17
C VAL A 49 7.22 -21.29 -16.94
N LYS A 50 8.02 -22.07 -16.23
CA LYS A 50 7.59 -22.81 -15.02
C LYS A 50 8.57 -22.58 -13.87
N PRO A 51 8.12 -22.68 -12.62
CA PRO A 51 9.01 -22.63 -11.47
C PRO A 51 10.14 -23.65 -11.56
N VAL A 52 11.36 -23.23 -11.23
CA VAL A 52 12.55 -24.07 -11.26
C VAL A 52 12.73 -24.76 -9.91
N VAL A 53 12.75 -26.09 -9.92
CA VAL A 53 12.96 -26.91 -8.72
C VAL A 53 14.43 -26.79 -8.26
N GLY A 54 14.63 -26.65 -6.93
CA GLY A 54 15.99 -26.53 -6.35
C GLY A 54 16.62 -25.14 -6.42
N SER A 55 16.01 -24.17 -7.11
CA SER A 55 16.42 -22.79 -7.07
C SER A 55 15.97 -22.09 -5.78
N ARG A 56 16.70 -21.07 -5.33
CA ARG A 56 16.33 -20.23 -4.19
C ARG A 56 15.14 -19.31 -4.46
N ILE A 57 14.83 -19.06 -5.73
CA ILE A 57 13.71 -18.28 -6.23
C ILE A 57 12.90 -19.15 -7.21
N LEU A 58 11.76 -18.67 -7.67
CA LEU A 58 10.93 -19.43 -8.62
C LEU A 58 11.51 -19.42 -10.04
N GLN A 59 12.23 -18.37 -10.41
CA GLN A 59 12.79 -18.08 -11.75
C GLN A 59 11.72 -17.91 -12.85
N ASN A 60 10.45 -17.80 -12.50
CA ASN A 60 9.35 -17.54 -13.43
C ASN A 60 8.55 -16.27 -13.03
N GLU A 61 9.13 -15.42 -12.22
CA GLU A 61 8.48 -14.23 -11.66
C GLU A 61 8.02 -13.27 -12.76
N TYR A 62 8.86 -13.04 -13.78
CA TYR A 62 8.51 -12.21 -14.94
C TYR A 62 7.36 -12.83 -15.74
N SER A 63 7.42 -14.14 -16.01
CA SER A 63 6.38 -14.84 -16.76
C SER A 63 5.04 -14.83 -16.02
N THR A 64 5.06 -14.98 -14.70
CA THR A 64 3.89 -14.87 -13.85
C THR A 64 3.29 -13.46 -13.90
N TRP A 65 4.14 -12.43 -13.76
CA TRP A 65 3.71 -11.04 -13.80
C TRP A 65 3.09 -10.66 -15.15
N ILE A 66 3.77 -10.92 -16.27
CA ILE A 66 3.28 -10.47 -17.57
C ILE A 66 2.00 -11.18 -18.01
N ILE A 67 1.80 -12.45 -17.61
CA ILE A 67 0.65 -13.26 -18.05
C ILE A 67 -0.54 -13.10 -17.11
N GLN A 68 -0.31 -13.10 -15.80
CA GLN A 68 -1.37 -13.27 -14.79
C GLN A 68 -1.62 -12.03 -13.95
N ASP A 69 -0.60 -11.20 -13.69
CA ASP A 69 -0.73 -10.06 -12.78
C ASP A 69 -1.40 -8.88 -13.46
N LYS A 70 -2.46 -8.36 -12.85
CA LYS A 70 -3.17 -7.17 -13.34
C LYS A 70 -2.29 -5.92 -13.38
N HIS A 71 -1.25 -5.85 -12.57
CA HIS A 71 -0.29 -4.75 -12.55
C HIS A 71 0.42 -4.56 -13.89
N SER A 72 0.73 -5.65 -14.60
CA SER A 72 1.33 -5.59 -15.94
C SER A 72 0.45 -4.88 -16.97
N ARG A 73 -0.86 -4.87 -16.75
CA ARG A 73 -1.88 -4.26 -17.63
C ARG A 73 -2.41 -2.92 -17.11
N ALA A 74 -1.82 -2.40 -16.04
CA ALA A 74 -2.31 -1.16 -15.43
C ALA A 74 -2.25 0.05 -16.40
N TYR A 75 -1.20 0.14 -17.23
CA TYR A 75 -1.11 1.16 -18.28
C TYR A 75 -2.21 1.00 -19.34
N GLN A 76 -2.50 -0.23 -19.75
CA GLN A 76 -3.53 -0.51 -20.76
C GLN A 76 -4.92 -0.07 -20.30
N ALA A 77 -5.19 -0.07 -18.99
CA ALA A 77 -6.45 0.44 -18.43
C ALA A 77 -6.67 1.94 -18.73
N LEU A 78 -5.63 2.69 -19.05
CA LEU A 78 -5.71 4.10 -19.42
C LEU A 78 -6.02 4.30 -20.92
N THR A 79 -5.77 3.30 -21.77
CA THR A 79 -5.89 3.37 -23.23
C THR A 79 -7.26 2.92 -23.76
N VAL A 80 -8.17 2.54 -22.88
CA VAL A 80 -9.54 2.11 -23.23
C VAL A 80 -10.53 3.25 -23.06
N ASP A 81 -11.74 3.10 -23.61
CA ASP A 81 -12.80 4.12 -23.64
C ASP A 81 -13.06 4.79 -22.29
N VAL A 82 -12.96 4.04 -21.18
CA VAL A 82 -13.15 4.60 -19.83
C VAL A 82 -12.03 5.60 -19.50
N GLY A 83 -10.78 5.32 -19.87
CA GLY A 83 -9.65 6.25 -19.67
C GLY A 83 -9.84 7.54 -20.47
N GLU A 84 -10.25 7.43 -21.74
CA GLU A 84 -10.57 8.58 -22.58
C GLU A 84 -11.74 9.40 -22.03
N HIS A 85 -12.83 8.70 -21.59
CA HIS A 85 -13.96 9.34 -20.96
C HIS A 85 -13.56 10.15 -19.72
N MET A 86 -12.77 9.54 -18.82
CA MET A 86 -12.28 10.22 -17.62
C MET A 86 -11.38 11.40 -17.93
N ALA A 87 -10.47 11.28 -18.90
CA ALA A 87 -9.59 12.37 -19.31
C ALA A 87 -10.40 13.59 -19.78
N ARG A 88 -11.47 13.36 -20.54
CA ARG A 88 -12.41 14.39 -21.01
C ARG A 88 -13.18 15.06 -19.86
N ILE A 89 -13.76 14.26 -18.96
CA ILE A 89 -14.53 14.80 -17.81
C ILE A 89 -13.62 15.61 -16.89
N LEU A 90 -12.44 15.11 -16.60
CA LEU A 90 -11.43 15.77 -15.76
C LEU A 90 -10.71 16.93 -16.46
N LYS A 91 -10.97 17.14 -17.76
CA LYS A 91 -10.35 18.20 -18.58
C LYS A 91 -8.81 18.16 -18.49
N LEU A 92 -8.20 16.99 -18.60
CA LEU A 92 -6.76 16.80 -18.41
C LEU A 92 -5.90 17.51 -19.47
N GLY A 93 -6.45 17.85 -20.62
CA GLY A 93 -5.72 18.46 -21.74
C GLY A 93 -4.80 17.51 -22.52
N SER A 94 -4.73 16.24 -22.11
CA SER A 94 -4.00 15.14 -22.74
C SER A 94 -4.82 13.86 -22.62
N LYS A 95 -4.37 12.80 -23.29
CA LYS A 95 -4.91 11.47 -23.08
C LYS A 95 -4.60 10.95 -21.67
N ALA A 96 -5.36 9.99 -21.17
CA ALA A 96 -5.17 9.44 -19.83
C ALA A 96 -3.78 8.77 -19.68
N GLU A 97 -3.32 8.05 -20.72
CA GLU A 97 -2.02 7.38 -20.77
C GLU A 97 -0.82 8.33 -20.89
N GLU A 98 -1.05 9.63 -21.05
CA GLU A 98 -0.03 10.69 -21.08
C GLU A 98 -0.11 11.57 -19.82
N ALA A 99 -1.21 11.50 -19.09
CA ALA A 99 -1.47 12.37 -17.94
C ALA A 99 -0.67 11.94 -16.71
N PRO A 100 0.19 12.81 -16.12
CA PRO A 100 0.96 12.47 -14.93
C PRO A 100 0.11 12.00 -13.76
N LYS A 101 -1.10 12.55 -13.60
CA LYS A 101 -2.07 12.19 -12.55
C LYS A 101 -2.48 10.70 -12.66
N CYS A 102 -2.65 10.17 -13.87
CA CYS A 102 -3.01 8.78 -14.12
C CYS A 102 -1.78 7.86 -14.06
N LEU A 103 -0.71 8.25 -14.76
CA LEU A 103 0.54 7.48 -14.82
C LEU A 103 1.17 7.27 -13.44
N ALA A 104 0.94 8.16 -12.48
CA ALA A 104 1.47 8.04 -11.13
C ALA A 104 1.14 6.71 -10.44
N CYS A 105 -0.02 6.10 -10.75
CA CYS A 105 -0.45 4.80 -10.22
C CYS A 105 -0.48 3.69 -11.28
N HIS A 106 -0.73 4.04 -12.54
CA HIS A 106 -0.93 3.07 -13.61
C HIS A 106 0.34 2.69 -14.38
N ALA A 107 1.47 3.32 -14.07
CA ALA A 107 2.76 2.98 -14.66
C ALA A 107 3.92 3.25 -13.70
N LEU A 108 5.08 2.66 -13.98
CA LEU A 108 6.35 3.18 -13.50
C LEU A 108 6.70 4.41 -14.35
N ASN A 109 6.72 5.59 -13.73
CA ASN A 109 6.92 6.85 -14.46
C ASN A 109 7.97 7.75 -13.77
N PRO A 110 9.24 7.31 -13.68
CA PRO A 110 10.31 8.12 -13.12
C PRO A 110 10.71 9.26 -14.05
N PRO A 111 11.41 10.29 -13.55
CA PRO A 111 12.04 11.32 -14.37
C PRO A 111 12.92 10.73 -15.48
N LEU A 112 13.05 11.44 -16.61
CA LEU A 112 13.76 10.93 -17.81
C LEU A 112 15.22 10.54 -17.50
N GLU A 113 15.90 11.30 -16.67
CA GLU A 113 17.29 11.07 -16.27
C GLU A 113 17.49 9.78 -15.45
N GLN A 114 16.41 9.28 -14.84
CA GLN A 114 16.40 8.03 -14.10
C GLN A 114 15.95 6.82 -14.95
N ARG A 115 15.65 7.02 -16.22
CA ARG A 115 15.27 5.93 -17.14
C ARG A 115 16.50 5.30 -17.78
N GLY A 116 16.57 3.97 -17.71
CA GLY A 116 17.52 3.19 -18.45
C GLY A 116 17.13 3.07 -19.92
N ARG A 117 18.04 2.57 -20.74
CA ARG A 117 17.86 2.48 -22.21
C ARG A 117 16.66 1.62 -22.65
N ALA A 118 16.37 0.56 -21.91
CA ALA A 118 15.29 -0.39 -22.23
C ALA A 118 14.00 -0.13 -21.42
N PHE A 119 13.91 1.00 -20.75
CA PHE A 119 12.75 1.37 -19.95
C PHE A 119 11.60 1.86 -20.83
N GLU A 120 10.40 1.31 -20.62
CA GLU A 120 9.17 1.73 -21.30
C GLU A 120 8.04 1.98 -20.29
N THR A 121 7.41 3.16 -20.33
CA THR A 121 6.29 3.51 -19.44
C THR A 121 5.07 2.63 -19.69
N SER A 122 4.88 2.15 -20.92
CA SER A 122 3.77 1.28 -21.32
C SER A 122 3.77 -0.11 -20.68
N GLU A 123 4.86 -0.51 -20.03
CA GLU A 123 4.95 -1.77 -19.29
C GLU A 123 4.17 -1.77 -17.97
N GLY A 124 3.46 -0.68 -17.65
CA GLY A 124 2.55 -0.58 -16.52
C GLY A 124 3.26 -0.53 -15.18
N VAL A 125 2.67 -1.19 -14.16
CA VAL A 125 3.26 -1.33 -12.83
C VAL A 125 4.15 -2.56 -12.84
N SER A 126 5.44 -2.36 -13.01
CA SER A 126 6.43 -3.42 -13.25
C SER A 126 7.24 -3.78 -11.99
N CYS A 127 8.20 -4.70 -12.15
CA CYS A 127 9.04 -5.20 -11.06
C CYS A 127 9.64 -4.07 -10.21
N GLU A 128 10.16 -3.04 -10.84
CA GLU A 128 10.87 -1.96 -10.16
C GLU A 128 9.94 -0.98 -9.41
N ASN A 129 8.61 -1.01 -9.64
CA ASN A 129 7.67 -0.28 -8.78
C ASN A 129 7.73 -0.79 -7.33
N CYS A 130 7.86 -2.11 -7.17
CA CYS A 130 7.91 -2.77 -5.88
C CYS A 130 9.35 -2.96 -5.40
N HIS A 131 10.27 -3.39 -6.29
CA HIS A 131 11.64 -3.77 -5.93
C HIS A 131 12.65 -2.62 -6.01
N GLY A 132 12.28 -1.44 -6.53
CA GLY A 132 13.15 -0.28 -6.67
C GLY A 132 14.03 -0.33 -7.92
N PRO A 133 14.75 0.78 -8.23
CA PRO A 133 15.53 0.95 -9.45
C PRO A 133 16.68 -0.06 -9.50
N ALA A 134 16.70 -0.90 -10.54
CA ALA A 134 17.52 -2.11 -10.54
C ALA A 134 18.95 -1.90 -11.04
N SER A 135 19.31 -0.78 -11.68
CA SER A 135 20.66 -0.60 -12.22
C SER A 135 21.77 -0.71 -11.16
N GLY A 136 21.48 -0.35 -9.90
CA GLY A 136 22.44 -0.39 -8.81
C GLY A 136 22.73 -1.80 -8.30
N TRP A 137 21.76 -2.71 -8.37
CA TRP A 137 21.86 -4.04 -7.74
C TRP A 137 21.69 -5.21 -8.72
N LEU A 138 21.30 -4.99 -9.98
CA LEU A 138 21.01 -6.05 -10.94
C LEU A 138 22.14 -7.06 -11.10
N GLY A 139 23.37 -6.60 -11.34
CA GLY A 139 24.52 -7.49 -11.52
C GLY A 139 24.92 -8.19 -10.22
N SER A 140 24.94 -7.44 -9.14
CA SER A 140 25.43 -7.89 -7.84
C SER A 140 24.55 -8.94 -7.18
N HIS A 141 23.20 -8.83 -7.32
CA HIS A 141 22.27 -9.76 -6.66
C HIS A 141 22.32 -11.19 -7.21
N THR A 142 22.95 -11.41 -8.37
CA THR A 142 23.13 -12.73 -8.98
C THR A 142 24.32 -13.49 -8.41
N THR A 143 25.20 -12.87 -7.63
CA THR A 143 26.39 -13.52 -7.10
C THR A 143 26.05 -14.50 -5.98
N ARG A 144 26.80 -15.62 -5.91
CA ARG A 144 26.54 -16.71 -4.95
C ARG A 144 26.61 -16.26 -3.47
N THR A 145 27.44 -15.27 -3.15
CA THR A 145 27.64 -14.74 -1.79
C THR A 145 26.81 -13.51 -1.49
N TRP A 146 25.82 -13.20 -2.34
CA TRP A 146 24.98 -12.03 -2.17
C TRP A 146 24.00 -12.20 -1.01
N ALA A 147 23.90 -11.18 -0.18
CA ALA A 147 22.96 -11.12 0.95
C ALA A 147 21.91 -10.04 0.71
N HIS A 148 20.74 -10.21 1.31
CA HIS A 148 19.58 -9.28 1.17
C HIS A 148 19.95 -7.85 1.59
N GLU A 149 20.70 -7.70 2.67
CA GLU A 149 21.14 -6.40 3.21
C GLU A 149 21.99 -5.62 2.19
N LYS A 150 22.77 -6.33 1.37
CA LYS A 150 23.54 -5.71 0.29
C LYS A 150 22.64 -5.19 -0.83
N SER A 151 21.54 -5.90 -1.12
CA SER A 151 20.54 -5.43 -2.08
C SER A 151 19.89 -4.13 -1.61
N LEU A 152 19.51 -4.07 -0.32
CA LEU A 152 18.92 -2.87 0.27
C LEU A 152 19.88 -1.67 0.22
N ALA A 153 21.15 -1.90 0.55
CA ALA A 153 22.20 -0.86 0.49
C ALA A 153 22.44 -0.29 -0.92
N LEU A 154 22.05 -1.04 -1.97
CA LEU A 154 22.14 -0.63 -3.37
C LEU A 154 20.81 -0.12 -3.95
N GLY A 155 19.80 0.11 -3.10
CA GLY A 155 18.55 0.74 -3.49
C GLY A 155 17.41 -0.23 -3.83
N MET A 156 17.56 -1.53 -3.58
CA MET A 156 16.43 -2.45 -3.59
C MET A 156 15.48 -2.11 -2.44
N HIS A 157 14.17 -2.10 -2.71
CA HIS A 157 13.17 -1.91 -1.66
C HIS A 157 12.95 -3.21 -0.87
N ASP A 158 12.81 -3.09 0.45
CA ASP A 158 12.54 -4.25 1.31
C ASP A 158 11.07 -4.67 1.26
N THR A 159 10.75 -5.54 0.30
CA THR A 159 9.42 -6.14 0.20
C THR A 159 9.22 -7.35 1.13
N ARG A 160 10.26 -7.78 1.86
CA ARG A 160 10.16 -8.83 2.89
C ARG A 160 9.62 -8.26 4.20
N ASP A 161 9.98 -7.03 4.53
CA ASP A 161 9.40 -6.32 5.67
C ASP A 161 7.93 -5.99 5.39
N VAL A 162 7.03 -6.45 6.26
CA VAL A 162 5.58 -6.30 6.07
C VAL A 162 5.14 -4.84 6.12
N ILE A 163 5.79 -3.99 6.91
CA ILE A 163 5.47 -2.56 7.01
C ILE A 163 5.86 -1.86 5.71
N HIS A 164 7.12 -2.03 5.26
CA HIS A 164 7.60 -1.43 4.01
C HIS A 164 6.84 -1.94 2.79
N ARG A 165 6.49 -3.23 2.74
CA ARG A 165 5.66 -3.78 1.66
C ARG A 165 4.28 -3.15 1.64
N THR A 166 3.63 -3.01 2.81
CA THR A 166 2.32 -2.35 2.92
C THR A 166 2.38 -0.91 2.43
N GLU A 167 3.41 -0.15 2.82
CA GLU A 167 3.62 1.23 2.35
C GLU A 167 3.73 1.31 0.82
N LYS A 168 4.42 0.35 0.20
CA LYS A 168 4.52 0.28 -1.25
C LYS A 168 3.15 0.10 -1.91
N CYS A 169 2.35 -0.84 -1.45
CA CYS A 169 1.00 -1.07 -1.95
C CYS A 169 0.11 0.18 -1.75
N LEU A 170 0.12 0.73 -0.55
CA LEU A 170 -0.68 1.90 -0.19
C LEU A 170 -0.27 3.16 -0.97
N GLY A 171 0.95 3.22 -1.47
CA GLY A 171 1.39 4.30 -2.34
C GLY A 171 0.45 4.53 -3.54
N CYS A 172 -0.19 3.48 -4.08
CA CYS A 172 -1.21 3.55 -5.12
C CYS A 172 -2.61 3.22 -4.59
N HIS A 173 -2.75 2.21 -3.74
CA HIS A 173 -4.04 1.72 -3.24
C HIS A 173 -4.67 2.58 -2.13
N LEU A 174 -3.98 3.60 -1.66
CA LEU A 174 -4.52 4.64 -0.77
C LEU A 174 -4.09 6.05 -1.21
N GLY A 175 -2.89 6.14 -1.77
CA GLY A 175 -2.32 7.35 -2.32
C GLY A 175 -1.38 8.09 -1.38
N THR A 176 -0.63 9.01 -1.99
CA THR A 176 0.31 9.94 -1.34
C THR A 176 0.03 11.36 -1.84
N LYS A 177 0.72 12.37 -1.30
CA LYS A 177 0.60 13.76 -1.79
C LYS A 177 0.96 13.94 -3.27
N ASN A 178 1.69 13.01 -3.85
CA ASN A 178 2.13 13.05 -5.26
C ASN A 178 1.28 12.18 -6.18
N LYS A 179 0.47 11.27 -5.62
CA LYS A 179 -0.42 10.39 -6.36
C LYS A 179 -1.61 10.01 -5.48
N PHE A 180 -2.81 10.30 -5.93
CA PHE A 180 -4.02 10.10 -5.17
C PHE A 180 -5.24 10.02 -6.09
N VAL A 181 -6.32 9.48 -5.56
CA VAL A 181 -7.67 9.58 -6.09
C VAL A 181 -8.43 10.55 -5.19
N ASP A 182 -9.10 11.52 -5.79
CA ASP A 182 -9.96 12.49 -5.15
C ASP A 182 -11.42 12.31 -5.59
N HIS A 183 -12.34 13.03 -4.94
CA HIS A 183 -13.77 12.94 -5.27
C HIS A 183 -14.05 13.32 -6.73
N GLU A 184 -13.29 14.25 -7.31
CA GLU A 184 -13.42 14.63 -8.72
C GLU A 184 -13.14 13.45 -9.65
N MET A 185 -12.10 12.64 -9.35
CA MET A 185 -11.78 11.42 -10.12
C MET A 185 -12.85 10.33 -9.93
N ILE A 186 -13.36 10.16 -8.70
CA ILE A 186 -14.44 9.21 -8.43
C ILE A 186 -15.69 9.60 -9.19
N ALA A 187 -16.05 10.88 -9.18
CA ALA A 187 -17.18 11.40 -9.95
C ALA A 187 -17.01 11.25 -11.48
N ALA A 188 -15.78 11.21 -11.97
CA ALA A 188 -15.47 10.95 -13.37
C ALA A 188 -15.46 9.45 -13.74
N GLY A 189 -15.66 8.54 -12.77
CA GLY A 189 -15.78 7.10 -12.99
C GLY A 189 -14.61 6.25 -12.45
N HIS A 190 -13.63 6.85 -11.76
CA HIS A 190 -12.59 6.08 -11.09
C HIS A 190 -13.18 5.39 -9.84
N PRO A 191 -12.90 4.10 -9.59
CA PRO A 191 -13.34 3.48 -8.36
C PRO A 191 -12.70 4.14 -7.13
N ASP A 192 -13.42 4.12 -5.99
CA ASP A 192 -12.82 4.45 -4.70
C ASP A 192 -11.68 3.49 -4.37
N LEU A 193 -10.70 3.97 -3.59
CA LEU A 193 -9.57 3.17 -3.18
C LEU A 193 -9.83 2.49 -1.85
N PHE A 194 -9.95 1.17 -1.88
CA PHE A 194 -9.95 0.33 -0.70
C PHE A 194 -8.78 -0.68 -0.78
N PHE A 195 -8.33 -1.15 0.35
CA PHE A 195 -7.19 -2.05 0.41
C PHE A 195 -7.19 -2.85 1.72
N GLU A 196 -6.73 -4.09 1.63
CA GLU A 196 -6.33 -4.91 2.76
C GLU A 196 -5.19 -5.82 2.31
N LEU A 197 -4.10 -5.85 3.08
CA LEU A 197 -2.84 -6.43 2.59
C LEU A 197 -2.92 -7.93 2.32
N ASP A 198 -3.51 -8.73 3.23
CA ASP A 198 -3.57 -10.18 3.08
C ASP A 198 -4.48 -10.58 1.92
N SER A 199 -5.69 -9.99 1.86
CA SER A 199 -6.65 -10.26 0.77
C SER A 199 -6.08 -9.87 -0.60
N PHE A 200 -5.40 -8.72 -0.70
CA PHE A 200 -4.78 -8.29 -1.95
C PHE A 200 -3.56 -9.14 -2.32
N SER A 201 -2.77 -9.58 -1.33
CA SER A 201 -1.66 -10.52 -1.54
C SER A 201 -2.15 -11.90 -1.98
N ALA A 202 -3.30 -12.36 -1.46
CA ALA A 202 -3.90 -13.65 -1.81
C ALA A 202 -4.39 -13.72 -3.26
N VAL A 203 -4.90 -12.58 -3.81
CA VAL A 203 -5.36 -12.53 -5.20
C VAL A 203 -4.26 -12.14 -6.19
N MET A 204 -3.13 -11.62 -5.71
CA MET A 204 -1.98 -11.33 -6.56
C MET A 204 -1.29 -12.64 -6.95
N PRO A 205 -0.98 -12.88 -8.25
CA PRO A 205 -0.29 -14.08 -8.68
C PRO A 205 1.04 -14.26 -7.95
N ARG A 206 1.16 -15.36 -7.23
CA ARG A 206 2.32 -15.62 -6.39
C ARG A 206 3.58 -15.78 -7.23
N HIS A 207 4.52 -14.88 -7.03
CA HIS A 207 5.82 -14.84 -7.68
C HIS A 207 6.99 -14.79 -6.67
N TRP A 208 6.78 -15.33 -5.46
CA TRP A 208 7.80 -15.42 -4.41
C TRP A 208 7.75 -16.78 -3.71
N LYS A 209 8.87 -17.19 -3.14
CA LYS A 209 8.94 -18.32 -2.22
C LYS A 209 8.71 -17.84 -0.79
N SER A 210 8.05 -18.66 0.00
CA SER A 210 7.99 -18.43 1.45
C SER A 210 9.40 -18.55 2.06
N PRO A 211 9.64 -17.98 3.25
CA PRO A 211 10.92 -18.16 3.95
C PRO A 211 11.33 -19.63 4.10
N ARG A 212 10.36 -20.52 4.34
CA ARG A 212 10.58 -21.98 4.41
C ARG A 212 11.10 -22.59 3.12
N GLU A 213 10.58 -22.12 1.99
CA GLU A 213 11.02 -22.61 0.67
C GLU A 213 12.36 -22.02 0.25
N SER A 214 12.69 -20.81 0.75
CA SER A 214 13.89 -20.08 0.36
C SER A 214 15.11 -20.39 1.22
N GLU A 215 14.92 -20.72 2.50
CA GLU A 215 15.97 -20.89 3.49
C GLU A 215 15.74 -22.16 4.32
N PRO A 216 16.02 -23.35 3.76
CA PRO A 216 15.88 -24.62 4.48
C PRO A 216 16.71 -24.61 5.78
N GLY A 217 16.09 -25.02 6.89
CA GLY A 217 16.75 -25.12 8.20
C GLY A 217 16.60 -23.92 9.13
N LYS A 218 16.02 -22.79 8.66
CA LYS A 218 15.59 -21.73 9.59
C LYS A 218 14.27 -22.09 10.25
N PRO A 219 14.04 -21.68 11.53
CA PRO A 219 12.73 -21.75 12.16
C PRO A 219 11.73 -20.99 11.28
N VAL A 220 10.69 -21.65 10.91
CA VAL A 220 9.68 -21.08 10.00
C VAL A 220 8.45 -20.78 10.80
N GLU A 221 8.02 -19.54 10.70
CA GLU A 221 6.64 -19.22 11.03
C GLU A 221 5.70 -20.09 10.19
N ASP A 222 4.69 -20.65 10.79
CA ASP A 222 3.68 -21.39 10.05
C ASP A 222 3.11 -20.47 8.98
N ALA A 223 3.11 -20.94 7.74
CA ALA A 223 2.59 -20.19 6.61
C ALA A 223 1.13 -19.72 6.81
N ALA A 224 0.37 -20.42 7.67
CA ALA A 224 -0.97 -20.02 8.06
C ALA A 224 -1.01 -18.66 8.78
N TRP A 225 -0.01 -18.37 9.62
CA TRP A 225 0.02 -17.15 10.43
C TRP A 225 0.63 -15.94 9.68
N VAL A 226 1.25 -16.16 8.53
CA VAL A 226 1.74 -15.06 7.67
C VAL A 226 0.59 -14.16 7.24
N GLY A 227 -0.54 -14.72 6.80
CA GLY A 227 -1.73 -13.94 6.42
C GLY A 227 -2.28 -13.12 7.59
N VAL A 228 -2.35 -13.69 8.81
CA VAL A 228 -2.80 -12.95 10.00
C VAL A 228 -1.85 -11.80 10.32
N ARG A 229 -0.54 -11.99 10.17
CA ARG A 229 0.45 -10.91 10.34
C ARG A 229 0.27 -9.85 9.27
N GLU A 230 0.12 -10.23 8.01
CA GLU A 230 -0.09 -9.31 6.89
C GLU A 230 -1.36 -8.48 7.10
N TRP A 231 -2.47 -9.14 7.42
CA TRP A 231 -3.71 -8.45 7.75
C TRP A 231 -3.52 -7.47 8.91
N SER A 232 -3.04 -7.92 10.05
CA SER A 232 -3.01 -7.12 11.28
C SER A 232 -2.03 -5.95 11.20
N ALA A 233 -0.80 -6.18 10.71
CA ALA A 233 0.18 -5.12 10.51
C ALA A 233 -0.27 -4.16 9.40
N GLY A 234 -0.86 -4.71 8.33
CA GLY A 234 -1.46 -3.95 7.23
C GLY A 234 -2.51 -2.96 7.69
N GLN A 235 -3.42 -3.36 8.61
CA GLN A 235 -4.44 -2.48 9.19
C GLN A 235 -3.82 -1.26 9.89
N ALA A 236 -2.78 -1.48 10.70
CA ALA A 236 -2.11 -0.39 11.41
C ALA A 236 -1.40 0.57 10.46
N VAL A 237 -0.68 0.04 9.46
CA VAL A 237 0.01 0.86 8.45
C VAL A 237 -1.00 1.62 7.59
N GLN A 238 -2.12 0.99 7.22
CA GLN A 238 -3.18 1.62 6.44
C GLN A 238 -3.79 2.82 7.18
N LEU A 239 -4.08 2.68 8.49
CA LEU A 239 -4.56 3.80 9.29
C LEU A 239 -3.51 4.91 9.38
N ARG A 240 -2.24 4.56 9.63
CA ARG A 240 -1.14 5.53 9.66
C ARG A 240 -1.07 6.35 8.37
N VAL A 241 -1.05 5.68 7.22
CA VAL A 241 -0.98 6.33 5.90
C VAL A 241 -2.25 7.16 5.63
N ALA A 242 -3.43 6.72 6.10
CA ALA A 242 -4.65 7.51 6.00
C ALA A 242 -4.56 8.82 6.81
N MET A 243 -3.97 8.79 8.01
CA MET A 243 -3.75 9.99 8.82
C MET A 243 -2.69 10.92 8.20
N GLU A 244 -1.64 10.38 7.63
CA GLU A 244 -0.67 11.14 6.83
C GLU A 244 -1.36 11.78 5.61
N ARG A 245 -2.24 11.04 4.91
CA ARG A 245 -3.04 11.54 3.79
C ARG A 245 -3.93 12.70 4.21
N LEU A 246 -4.66 12.57 5.29
CA LEU A 246 -5.52 13.63 5.81
C LEU A 246 -4.70 14.88 6.19
N THR A 247 -3.53 14.68 6.80
CA THR A 247 -2.61 15.77 7.17
C THR A 247 -2.14 16.57 5.96
N TRP A 248 -1.63 15.91 4.89
CA TRP A 248 -1.15 16.66 3.72
C TRP A 248 -2.31 17.28 2.91
N ARG A 249 -3.51 16.69 2.93
CA ARG A 249 -4.72 17.31 2.35
C ARG A 249 -5.10 18.59 3.09
N ALA A 250 -5.16 18.54 4.41
CA ALA A 250 -5.47 19.70 5.23
C ALA A 250 -4.42 20.82 5.11
N ARG A 251 -3.13 20.48 4.89
CA ARG A 251 -2.05 21.45 4.64
C ARG A 251 -1.97 21.95 3.20
N ASN A 252 -2.83 21.45 2.31
CA ASN A 252 -2.78 21.73 0.88
C ASN A 252 -1.40 21.40 0.25
N GLU A 253 -0.83 20.26 0.60
CA GLU A 253 0.46 19.80 0.07
C GLU A 253 0.31 18.93 -1.20
N ARG A 254 -0.80 19.02 -1.90
CA ARG A 254 -1.07 18.30 -3.16
C ARG A 254 -0.11 18.75 -4.26
N PHE A 255 0.34 17.80 -5.10
CA PHE A 255 1.24 18.12 -6.22
C PHE A 255 0.58 19.05 -7.27
N ASP A 256 -0.74 18.97 -7.45
CA ASP A 256 -1.50 19.79 -8.40
C ASP A 256 -1.86 21.20 -7.90
N LYS A 257 -1.49 21.52 -6.64
CA LYS A 257 -1.71 22.80 -5.99
C LYS A 257 -3.18 23.26 -5.91
N LYS A 258 -4.15 22.38 -6.20
CA LYS A 258 -5.56 22.69 -6.00
C LYS A 258 -5.86 22.79 -4.51
N ASP A 259 -6.49 23.85 -4.08
CA ASP A 259 -6.97 24.00 -2.70
C ASP A 259 -8.41 23.47 -2.59
N VAL A 260 -8.52 22.20 -2.26
CA VAL A 260 -9.80 21.51 -2.03
C VAL A 260 -9.89 21.12 -0.56
N TRP A 261 -10.83 21.74 0.17
CA TRP A 261 -11.04 21.41 1.57
C TRP A 261 -12.49 21.67 2.01
N PRO A 262 -13.14 20.73 2.71
CA PRO A 262 -12.66 19.35 2.89
C PRO A 262 -12.62 18.57 1.58
N GLU A 263 -11.74 17.56 1.50
CA GLU A 263 -11.76 16.63 0.39
C GLU A 263 -12.85 15.58 0.63
N TYR A 264 -13.86 15.55 -0.23
CA TYR A 264 -15.05 14.74 0.00
C TYR A 264 -14.79 13.23 -0.03
N SER A 265 -13.73 12.76 -0.67
CA SER A 265 -13.32 11.35 -0.60
C SER A 265 -12.77 10.93 0.78
N GLU A 266 -12.61 11.85 1.73
CA GLU A 266 -12.33 11.54 3.13
C GLU A 266 -13.61 11.33 3.97
N LEU A 267 -14.77 11.59 3.40
CA LEU A 267 -16.06 11.40 4.07
C LEU A 267 -16.67 10.06 3.68
N SER A 268 -17.57 9.54 4.49
CA SER A 268 -18.39 8.40 4.10
C SER A 268 -19.26 8.76 2.90
N CYS A 269 -19.20 7.93 1.85
CA CYS A 269 -20.00 8.16 0.63
C CYS A 269 -21.50 8.23 0.95
N PHE A 270 -21.95 7.38 1.87
CA PHE A 270 -23.34 7.34 2.30
C PHE A 270 -23.82 8.62 3.00
N ALA A 271 -22.91 9.43 3.55
CA ALA A 271 -23.27 10.72 4.15
C ALA A 271 -23.93 11.69 3.15
N CYS A 272 -23.63 11.54 1.84
CA CYS A 272 -24.19 12.36 0.77
C CYS A 272 -24.94 11.53 -0.27
N HIS A 273 -24.48 10.31 -0.58
CA HIS A 273 -25.07 9.43 -1.60
C HIS A 273 -26.01 8.39 -0.96
N HIS A 274 -27.18 8.82 -0.49
CA HIS A 274 -28.19 8.00 0.18
C HIS A 274 -29.60 8.30 -0.33
N ALA A 275 -30.56 7.40 -0.07
CA ALA A 275 -31.94 7.63 -0.40
C ALA A 275 -32.57 8.71 0.51
N LEU A 276 -33.34 9.61 -0.05
CA LEU A 276 -34.10 10.67 0.66
C LEU A 276 -35.48 10.22 1.14
N GLY A 277 -35.83 8.95 1.04
CA GLY A 277 -37.12 8.40 1.40
C GLY A 277 -37.40 8.44 2.92
N PRO A 278 -38.68 8.34 3.32
CA PRO A 278 -39.05 8.29 4.74
C PRO A 278 -38.85 6.93 5.39
N ALA A 279 -38.23 5.99 4.69
CA ALA A 279 -38.04 4.61 5.12
C ALA A 279 -37.17 4.49 6.38
N LYS A 280 -37.24 3.33 7.04
CA LYS A 280 -36.42 2.94 8.20
C LYS A 280 -34.93 3.18 8.02
N ASP A 281 -34.48 3.17 6.77
CA ASP A 281 -33.07 3.28 6.37
C ASP A 281 -32.71 4.70 5.93
N SER A 282 -33.50 5.70 6.29
CA SER A 282 -33.15 7.08 5.96
C SER A 282 -31.90 7.49 6.76
N TRP A 283 -31.01 8.23 6.10
CA TRP A 283 -29.81 8.83 6.69
C TRP A 283 -30.04 9.60 8.02
N ARG A 284 -31.30 9.88 8.34
CA ARG A 284 -31.73 10.51 9.60
C ARG A 284 -31.88 9.52 10.75
N GLN A 285 -31.78 8.23 10.50
CA GLN A 285 -31.89 7.18 11.52
C GLN A 285 -30.46 6.71 11.92
N GLU A 286 -29.97 7.18 12.85
CA GLU A 286 -28.67 7.63 13.22
C GLU A 286 -27.98 6.86 14.30
N HIS A 287 -27.87 5.55 14.16
CA HIS A 287 -27.02 4.79 15.07
C HIS A 287 -25.52 5.06 14.86
N ALA A 288 -25.10 5.31 13.59
CA ALA A 288 -23.72 5.65 13.25
C ALA A 288 -23.31 7.10 13.62
N TYR A 289 -24.28 7.91 14.04
CA TYR A 289 -24.09 9.35 14.27
C TYR A 289 -24.24 9.78 15.74
N ILE A 290 -23.96 8.90 16.70
CA ILE A 290 -24.03 9.26 18.12
C ILE A 290 -23.24 10.55 18.35
N GLY A 291 -23.95 11.61 18.82
CA GLY A 291 -23.35 12.91 19.08
C GLY A 291 -23.24 13.86 17.86
N ARG A 292 -23.63 13.43 16.65
CA ARG A 292 -23.67 14.27 15.45
C ARG A 292 -25.09 14.71 15.13
N ARG A 293 -25.23 15.85 14.47
CA ARG A 293 -26.53 16.31 13.98
C ARG A 293 -26.91 15.59 12.69
N PRO A 294 -28.18 15.29 12.45
CA PRO A 294 -28.64 14.82 11.17
C PRO A 294 -28.18 15.73 10.03
N GLY A 295 -27.51 15.18 9.03
CA GLY A 295 -26.97 15.91 7.91
C GLY A 295 -25.50 16.38 8.06
N ASP A 296 -24.90 16.23 9.23
CA ASP A 296 -23.44 16.42 9.36
C ASP A 296 -22.72 15.26 8.64
N PRO A 297 -21.76 15.54 7.75
CA PRO A 297 -21.06 14.49 7.02
C PRO A 297 -20.22 13.63 7.97
N ALA A 298 -20.27 12.31 7.83
CA ALA A 298 -19.44 11.41 8.59
C ALA A 298 -18.03 11.34 7.98
N TRP A 299 -16.99 11.44 8.78
CA TRP A 299 -15.65 11.07 8.35
C TRP A 299 -15.59 9.56 8.06
N ASN A 300 -14.88 9.16 7.00
CA ASN A 300 -14.68 7.75 6.65
C ASN A 300 -13.75 7.07 7.67
N SER A 301 -14.34 6.46 8.68
CA SER A 301 -13.66 5.75 9.75
C SER A 301 -13.42 4.25 9.46
N SER A 302 -13.73 3.77 8.25
CA SER A 302 -13.69 2.35 7.89
C SER A 302 -12.37 1.66 8.23
N ARG A 303 -11.24 2.37 8.03
CA ARG A 303 -9.90 1.86 8.33
C ARG A 303 -9.60 1.72 9.83
N TYR A 304 -10.51 2.18 10.67
CA TYR A 304 -10.39 2.06 12.12
C TYR A 304 -11.46 1.16 12.74
N ALA A 305 -12.57 0.95 12.07
CA ALA A 305 -13.72 0.23 12.60
C ALA A 305 -13.37 -1.16 13.14
N VAL A 306 -12.56 -1.93 12.42
CA VAL A 306 -12.06 -3.25 12.84
C VAL A 306 -10.72 -3.14 13.57
N PHE A 307 -9.82 -2.30 13.09
CA PHE A 307 -8.49 -2.15 13.67
C PHE A 307 -8.52 -1.71 15.15
N ARG A 308 -9.49 -0.90 15.59
CA ARG A 308 -9.63 -0.51 16.99
C ARG A 308 -9.78 -1.70 17.95
N LEU A 309 -10.43 -2.78 17.50
CA LEU A 309 -10.61 -3.99 18.29
C LEU A 309 -9.27 -4.71 18.49
N LEU A 310 -8.48 -4.79 17.43
CA LEU A 310 -7.13 -5.32 17.45
C LEU A 310 -6.19 -4.46 18.28
N ALA A 311 -6.19 -3.15 18.08
CA ALA A 311 -5.34 -2.20 18.81
C ALA A 311 -5.54 -2.28 20.31
N LYS A 312 -6.80 -2.35 20.79
CA LYS A 312 -7.15 -2.49 22.21
C LYS A 312 -6.61 -3.79 22.82
N GLN A 313 -6.54 -4.86 22.03
CA GLN A 313 -6.03 -6.16 22.49
C GLN A 313 -4.50 -6.17 22.60
N ILE A 314 -3.81 -5.46 21.71
CA ILE A 314 -2.34 -5.52 21.59
C ILE A 314 -1.64 -4.45 22.42
N ASP A 315 -2.19 -3.24 22.47
CA ASP A 315 -1.64 -2.09 23.19
C ASP A 315 -2.76 -1.17 23.66
N SER A 316 -3.37 -1.51 24.76
CA SER A 316 -4.52 -0.76 25.30
C SER A 316 -4.20 0.72 25.55
N ALA A 317 -2.98 1.05 26.02
CA ALA A 317 -2.59 2.43 26.27
C ALA A 317 -2.50 3.24 24.97
N SER A 318 -1.74 2.73 23.98
CA SER A 318 -1.66 3.38 22.67
C SER A 318 -3.02 3.42 21.96
N ALA A 319 -3.88 2.41 22.15
CA ALA A 319 -5.22 2.39 21.59
C ALA A 319 -6.13 3.48 22.18
N MET A 320 -6.08 3.72 23.49
CA MET A 320 -6.86 4.80 24.12
C MET A 320 -6.43 6.19 23.64
N ASP A 321 -5.12 6.40 23.49
CA ASP A 321 -4.62 7.66 22.94
C ASP A 321 -4.99 7.83 21.45
N LEU A 322 -4.94 6.74 20.68
CA LEU A 322 -5.37 6.71 19.28
C LEU A 322 -6.86 7.00 19.16
N ASP A 323 -7.72 6.35 19.95
CA ASP A 323 -9.16 6.63 20.01
C ASP A 323 -9.43 8.13 20.21
N ARG A 324 -8.72 8.76 21.15
CA ARG A 324 -8.88 10.20 21.44
C ARG A 324 -8.55 11.06 20.22
N GLN A 325 -7.45 10.76 19.52
CA GLN A 325 -7.06 11.52 18.32
C GLN A 325 -8.06 11.32 17.17
N LEU A 326 -8.52 10.09 16.96
CA LEU A 326 -9.45 9.78 15.88
C LEU A 326 -10.86 10.32 16.16
N LEU A 327 -11.28 10.41 17.42
CA LEU A 327 -12.51 11.12 17.79
C LEU A 327 -12.39 12.60 17.46
N ALA A 328 -11.26 13.24 17.79
CA ALA A 328 -11.03 14.65 17.43
C ALA A 328 -11.03 14.87 15.90
N VAL A 329 -10.44 13.95 15.12
CA VAL A 329 -10.52 13.97 13.65
C VAL A 329 -11.98 13.84 13.20
N SER A 330 -12.72 12.87 13.72
CA SER A 330 -14.11 12.59 13.35
C SER A 330 -15.03 13.78 13.64
N ASP A 331 -14.90 14.35 14.83
CA ASP A 331 -15.71 15.50 15.27
C ASP A 331 -15.44 16.73 14.41
N GLU A 332 -14.17 16.99 14.07
CA GLU A 332 -13.80 18.14 13.24
C GLU A 332 -14.22 17.93 11.78
N MET A 333 -13.92 16.76 11.21
CA MET A 333 -14.25 16.43 9.81
C MET A 333 -15.76 16.33 9.55
N SER A 334 -16.58 16.16 10.59
CA SER A 334 -18.04 16.18 10.49
C SER A 334 -18.64 17.57 10.36
N LYS A 335 -17.86 18.62 10.47
CA LYS A 335 -18.32 19.99 10.24
C LYS A 335 -18.35 20.30 8.75
N LEU A 336 -19.26 21.18 8.33
CA LEU A 336 -19.31 21.64 6.93
C LEU A 336 -18.05 22.40 6.50
N ASN A 337 -17.37 23.05 7.45
CA ASN A 337 -16.11 23.75 7.22
C ASN A 337 -15.12 23.37 8.35
N PRO A 338 -14.44 22.23 8.24
CA PRO A 338 -13.53 21.76 9.28
C PRO A 338 -12.29 22.63 9.37
N ASP A 339 -11.86 22.92 10.60
CA ASP A 339 -10.60 23.65 10.86
C ASP A 339 -9.40 22.77 10.51
N ARG A 340 -8.64 23.19 9.52
CA ARG A 340 -7.45 22.48 9.03
C ARG A 340 -6.41 22.24 10.14
N ASN A 341 -6.20 23.21 11.03
CA ASN A 341 -5.18 23.09 12.08
C ASN A 341 -5.58 22.04 13.12
N VAL A 342 -6.86 21.97 13.49
CA VAL A 342 -7.38 20.95 14.40
C VAL A 342 -7.20 19.57 13.79
N VAL A 343 -7.59 19.39 12.51
CA VAL A 343 -7.42 18.12 11.78
C VAL A 343 -5.94 17.74 11.67
N VAL A 344 -5.06 18.68 11.27
CA VAL A 344 -3.61 18.42 11.18
C VAL A 344 -3.03 18.00 12.53
N SER A 345 -3.43 18.68 13.61
CA SER A 345 -2.94 18.37 14.96
C SER A 345 -3.32 16.95 15.38
N ALA A 346 -4.60 16.60 15.28
CA ALA A 346 -5.11 15.30 15.68
C ALA A 346 -4.61 14.15 14.77
N ALA A 347 -4.67 14.33 13.45
CA ALA A 347 -4.20 13.32 12.51
C ALA A 347 -2.69 13.08 12.63
N SER A 348 -1.87 14.14 12.75
CA SER A 348 -0.42 13.98 12.94
C SER A 348 -0.07 13.31 14.27
N ALA A 349 -0.86 13.52 15.34
CA ALA A 349 -0.67 12.85 16.62
C ALA A 349 -1.03 11.35 16.56
N ALA A 350 -1.97 10.95 15.71
CA ALA A 350 -2.35 9.56 15.51
C ALA A 350 -1.26 8.74 14.78
N VAL A 351 -0.46 9.36 13.89
CA VAL A 351 0.58 8.69 13.09
C VAL A 351 1.57 7.88 13.93
N PRO A 352 2.28 8.42 14.93
CA PRO A 352 3.24 7.66 15.72
C PRO A 352 2.59 6.56 16.58
N LEU A 353 1.33 6.71 16.96
CA LEU A 353 0.58 5.70 17.71
C LEU A 353 0.29 4.48 16.81
N ALA A 354 -0.24 4.72 15.62
CA ALA A 354 -0.48 3.67 14.64
C ALA A 354 0.84 2.97 14.22
N GLN A 355 1.93 3.72 14.03
CA GLN A 355 3.25 3.16 13.72
C GLN A 355 3.78 2.26 14.83
N ARG A 356 3.62 2.63 16.10
CA ARG A 356 4.02 1.81 17.25
C ARG A 356 3.26 0.49 17.27
N ILE A 357 1.95 0.54 17.06
CA ILE A 357 1.11 -0.66 17.01
C ILE A 357 1.51 -1.54 15.81
N ALA A 358 1.78 -0.94 14.63
CA ALA A 358 2.27 -1.66 13.45
C ALA A 358 3.57 -2.44 13.74
N GLY A 359 4.54 -1.82 14.40
CA GLY A 359 5.79 -2.47 14.79
C GLY A 359 5.58 -3.67 15.72
N ARG A 360 4.66 -3.57 16.67
CA ARG A 360 4.29 -4.71 17.54
C ARG A 360 3.63 -5.83 16.75
N LEU A 361 2.67 -5.51 15.90
CA LEU A 361 1.95 -6.48 15.07
C LEU A 361 2.86 -7.19 14.05
N ALA A 362 3.84 -6.48 13.51
CA ALA A 362 4.81 -7.05 12.57
C ALA A 362 5.73 -8.10 13.21
N THR A 363 5.97 -8.01 14.52
CA THR A 363 6.97 -8.83 15.23
C THR A 363 6.38 -9.83 16.24
N MET A 364 5.10 -9.70 16.59
CA MET A 364 4.47 -10.61 17.56
C MET A 364 4.30 -12.03 16.97
N GLN A 365 4.19 -13.01 17.87
CA GLN A 365 3.83 -14.36 17.50
C GLN A 365 2.32 -14.49 17.42
N TYR A 366 1.85 -15.18 16.40
CA TYR A 366 0.44 -15.50 16.19
C TYR A 366 0.20 -16.98 16.42
N ASP A 367 -0.90 -17.29 17.06
CA ASP A 367 -1.36 -18.64 17.35
C ASP A 367 -2.89 -18.75 17.25
N GLN A 368 -3.40 -19.96 17.40
CA GLN A 368 -4.81 -20.27 17.37
C GLN A 368 -5.61 -19.44 18.38
N ALA A 369 -5.08 -19.25 19.60
CA ALA A 369 -5.81 -18.54 20.64
C ALA A 369 -5.91 -17.03 20.33
N VAL A 370 -4.86 -16.43 19.77
CA VAL A 370 -4.88 -15.04 19.31
C VAL A 370 -5.90 -14.87 18.18
N ALA A 371 -5.85 -15.74 17.16
CA ALA A 371 -6.77 -15.67 16.03
C ALA A 371 -8.23 -15.86 16.45
N LEU A 372 -8.53 -16.84 17.31
CA LEU A 372 -9.89 -17.07 17.79
C LEU A 372 -10.45 -15.87 18.56
N ARG A 373 -9.65 -15.27 19.44
CA ARG A 373 -10.08 -14.05 20.15
C ARG A 373 -10.41 -12.90 19.19
N MET A 374 -9.61 -12.72 18.13
CA MET A 374 -9.89 -11.69 17.12
C MET A 374 -11.16 -12.02 16.33
N LEU A 375 -11.30 -13.28 15.87
CA LEU A 375 -12.49 -13.78 15.19
C LEU A 375 -13.77 -13.55 16.00
N GLN A 376 -13.74 -13.75 17.30
CA GLN A 376 -14.91 -13.56 18.15
C GLN A 376 -15.22 -12.07 18.40
N ARG A 377 -14.21 -11.22 18.52
CA ARG A 377 -14.40 -9.78 18.81
C ARG A 377 -15.03 -9.01 17.64
N ILE A 378 -14.76 -9.39 16.40
CA ILE A 378 -15.34 -8.71 15.25
C ILE A 378 -16.88 -8.85 15.26
N PRO A 379 -17.45 -10.06 15.36
CA PRO A 379 -18.90 -10.20 15.46
C PRO A 379 -19.51 -9.68 16.77
N ASP A 380 -18.74 -9.65 17.89
CA ASP A 380 -19.21 -9.03 19.13
C ASP A 380 -19.48 -7.51 18.96
N ASP A 381 -18.87 -6.88 17.97
CA ASP A 381 -19.05 -5.46 17.63
C ASP A 381 -19.88 -5.24 16.34
N ALA A 382 -20.68 -6.22 15.97
CA ALA A 382 -21.39 -6.28 14.71
C ALA A 382 -22.17 -5.00 14.34
N GLU A 383 -22.88 -4.43 15.32
CA GLU A 383 -23.72 -3.23 15.08
C GLU A 383 -22.87 -1.99 14.77
N ASN A 384 -21.83 -1.74 15.57
CA ASN A 384 -20.96 -0.57 15.32
C ASN A 384 -20.22 -0.67 14.00
N ILE A 385 -19.80 -1.87 13.58
CA ILE A 385 -19.15 -2.10 12.29
C ILE A 385 -20.14 -1.90 11.15
N ALA A 386 -21.30 -2.55 11.21
CA ALA A 386 -22.30 -2.50 10.15
C ALA A 386 -22.89 -1.10 9.95
N LEU A 387 -23.09 -0.37 11.04
CA LEU A 387 -23.67 0.98 11.03
C LEU A 387 -22.63 2.08 10.72
N ALA A 388 -21.34 1.77 10.79
CA ALA A 388 -20.31 2.75 10.42
C ALA A 388 -20.43 3.11 8.93
N ASP A 389 -20.30 2.14 8.07
CA ASP A 389 -20.62 2.18 6.63
C ASP A 389 -20.33 0.81 5.97
N GLU A 390 -20.62 0.71 4.67
CA GLU A 390 -20.29 -0.46 3.85
C GLU A 390 -18.79 -0.76 3.82
N ARG A 391 -17.94 0.26 3.78
CA ARG A 391 -16.48 0.09 3.76
C ARG A 391 -15.95 -0.52 5.07
N ALA A 392 -16.57 -0.19 6.20
CA ALA A 392 -16.27 -0.84 7.48
C ALA A 392 -16.70 -2.31 7.47
N ALA A 393 -17.85 -2.61 6.86
CA ALA A 393 -18.32 -3.97 6.67
C ALA A 393 -17.38 -4.80 5.75
N GLU A 394 -16.86 -4.22 4.67
CA GLU A 394 -15.83 -4.85 3.81
C GLU A 394 -14.57 -5.19 4.62
N GLN A 395 -14.08 -4.26 5.43
CA GLN A 395 -12.91 -4.51 6.29
C GLN A 395 -13.17 -5.65 7.29
N ALA A 396 -14.38 -5.76 7.82
CA ALA A 396 -14.75 -6.86 8.71
C ALA A 396 -14.83 -8.21 7.98
N ALA A 397 -15.41 -8.25 6.79
CA ALA A 397 -15.47 -9.46 5.98
C ALA A 397 -14.07 -9.98 5.61
N MET A 398 -13.18 -9.09 5.14
CA MET A 398 -11.79 -9.43 4.82
C MET A 398 -11.01 -9.88 6.07
N ALA A 399 -11.21 -9.21 7.22
CA ALA A 399 -10.59 -9.61 8.47
C ALA A 399 -11.03 -11.00 8.94
N LEU A 400 -12.32 -11.30 8.87
CA LEU A 400 -12.86 -12.63 9.20
C LEU A 400 -12.32 -13.70 8.25
N ASP A 401 -12.19 -13.38 6.97
CA ASP A 401 -11.63 -14.29 5.97
C ASP A 401 -10.17 -14.64 6.29
N SER A 402 -9.30 -13.66 6.43
CA SER A 402 -7.87 -13.83 6.73
C SER A 402 -7.65 -14.61 8.04
N LEU A 403 -8.35 -14.21 9.09
CA LEU A 403 -8.26 -14.86 10.41
C LEU A 403 -8.78 -16.30 10.38
N TYR A 404 -9.90 -16.54 9.69
CA TYR A 404 -10.52 -17.86 9.66
C TYR A 404 -9.76 -18.86 8.79
N ILE A 405 -9.13 -18.42 7.70
CA ILE A 405 -8.23 -19.26 6.90
C ILE A 405 -7.11 -19.83 7.78
N ALA A 406 -6.45 -18.97 8.56
CA ALA A 406 -5.37 -19.40 9.43
C ALA A 406 -5.88 -20.29 10.58
N TYR A 407 -6.93 -19.85 11.28
CA TYR A 407 -7.52 -20.57 12.40
C TYR A 407 -8.01 -21.95 11.99
N SER A 408 -8.80 -22.06 10.92
CA SER A 408 -9.40 -23.33 10.49
C SER A 408 -8.37 -24.35 10.02
N LYS A 409 -7.27 -23.89 9.45
CA LYS A 409 -6.17 -24.75 9.00
C LYS A 409 -5.45 -25.43 10.18
N ASP A 410 -5.29 -24.70 11.27
CA ASP A 410 -4.62 -25.18 12.50
C ASP A 410 -5.60 -25.94 13.41
N ALA A 411 -6.73 -25.32 13.77
CA ALA A 411 -7.72 -25.87 14.71
C ALA A 411 -8.58 -26.99 14.11
N LYS A 412 -8.80 -27.02 12.80
CA LYS A 412 -9.65 -27.99 12.07
C LYS A 412 -11.05 -28.17 12.71
N PRO A 413 -11.81 -27.07 12.93
CA PRO A 413 -13.10 -27.16 13.59
C PRO A 413 -14.09 -28.02 12.77
N ALA A 414 -14.95 -28.76 13.45
CA ALA A 414 -15.90 -29.68 12.80
C ALA A 414 -16.90 -28.96 11.86
N ASN A 415 -17.23 -27.68 12.18
CA ASN A 415 -18.15 -26.83 11.42
C ASN A 415 -17.42 -25.90 10.42
N ALA A 416 -16.19 -26.24 10.00
CA ALA A 416 -15.38 -25.36 9.15
C ALA A 416 -16.08 -24.93 7.85
N ALA A 417 -16.81 -25.85 7.21
CA ALA A 417 -17.53 -25.54 5.96
C ALA A 417 -18.69 -24.56 6.18
N GLU A 418 -19.40 -24.67 7.29
CA GLU A 418 -20.53 -23.81 7.63
C GLU A 418 -20.06 -22.37 7.94
N VAL A 419 -19.01 -22.24 8.73
CA VAL A 419 -18.41 -20.93 9.01
C VAL A 419 -17.85 -20.30 7.73
N ARG A 420 -17.19 -21.07 6.87
CA ARG A 420 -16.71 -20.58 5.57
C ARG A 420 -17.86 -20.08 4.70
N ALA A 421 -18.95 -20.82 4.62
CA ALA A 421 -20.14 -20.42 3.85
C ALA A 421 -20.75 -19.12 4.41
N ALA A 422 -20.81 -18.99 5.74
CA ALA A 422 -21.32 -17.77 6.37
C ALA A 422 -20.42 -16.54 6.08
N ILE A 423 -19.08 -16.68 6.14
CA ILE A 423 -18.15 -15.62 5.76
C ILE A 423 -18.30 -15.24 4.27
N ASN A 424 -18.42 -16.22 3.38
CA ASN A 424 -18.67 -15.97 1.95
C ASN A 424 -19.99 -15.22 1.73
N GLY A 425 -21.02 -15.50 2.55
CA GLY A 425 -22.28 -14.78 2.55
C GLY A 425 -22.16 -13.29 2.89
N LEU A 426 -21.16 -12.88 3.67
CA LEU A 426 -20.88 -11.45 3.91
C LEU A 426 -20.41 -10.75 2.63
N PHE A 427 -19.52 -11.37 1.87
CA PHE A 427 -19.05 -10.80 0.60
C PHE A 427 -20.17 -10.64 -0.42
N GLN A 428 -21.11 -11.60 -0.47
CA GLN A 428 -22.28 -11.48 -1.35
C GLN A 428 -23.17 -10.28 -1.02
N GLN A 429 -23.30 -9.92 0.27
CA GLN A 429 -24.04 -8.73 0.71
C GLN A 429 -23.34 -7.42 0.34
N LEU A 430 -22.04 -7.47 0.01
CA LEU A 430 -21.19 -6.32 -0.32
C LEU A 430 -20.94 -6.16 -1.83
N GLU A 431 -21.44 -7.07 -2.67
CA GLU A 431 -21.24 -7.01 -4.13
C GLU A 431 -21.82 -5.74 -4.76
N ASN A 432 -22.91 -5.22 -4.18
CA ASN A 432 -23.56 -4.00 -4.66
C ASN A 432 -23.70 -2.99 -3.51
N PRO A 433 -22.84 -1.98 -3.45
CA PRO A 433 -22.87 -0.92 -2.44
C PRO A 433 -24.24 -0.25 -2.27
N SER A 434 -24.96 -0.05 -3.38
CA SER A 434 -26.26 0.62 -3.36
C SER A 434 -27.36 -0.20 -2.67
N SER A 435 -27.14 -1.50 -2.46
CA SER A 435 -28.07 -2.40 -1.78
C SER A 435 -27.60 -2.84 -0.39
N TYR A 436 -26.54 -2.24 0.12
CA TYR A 436 -26.02 -2.55 1.45
C TYR A 436 -27.10 -2.34 2.53
N ASN A 437 -27.25 -3.36 3.38
CA ASN A 437 -28.19 -3.34 4.51
C ASN A 437 -27.45 -3.64 5.82
N ALA A 438 -27.27 -2.63 6.64
CA ALA A 438 -26.53 -2.71 7.90
C ALA A 438 -27.13 -3.72 8.87
N ASP A 439 -28.47 -3.77 9.03
CA ASP A 439 -29.13 -4.70 9.95
C ASP A 439 -28.94 -6.16 9.52
N GLN A 440 -29.03 -6.43 8.22
CA GLN A 440 -28.79 -7.75 7.66
C GLN A 440 -27.32 -8.17 7.86
N PHE A 441 -26.39 -7.27 7.60
CA PHE A 441 -24.96 -7.53 7.76
C PHE A 441 -24.61 -7.79 9.24
N ALA A 442 -25.11 -6.97 10.16
CA ALA A 442 -24.95 -7.17 11.61
C ALA A 442 -25.53 -8.52 12.08
N SER A 443 -26.72 -8.90 11.55
CA SER A 443 -27.33 -10.20 11.84
C SER A 443 -26.45 -11.35 11.39
N SER A 444 -25.87 -11.26 10.19
CA SER A 444 -24.95 -12.28 9.65
C SER A 444 -23.66 -12.38 10.46
N LEU A 445 -23.10 -11.26 10.91
CA LEU A 445 -21.96 -11.26 11.83
C LEU A 445 -22.29 -11.95 13.16
N ARG A 446 -23.44 -11.65 13.78
CA ARG A 446 -23.88 -12.33 15.01
C ARG A 446 -24.08 -13.83 14.83
N GLN A 447 -24.60 -14.25 13.67
CA GLN A 447 -24.71 -15.67 13.33
C GLN A 447 -23.32 -16.33 13.28
N ILE A 448 -22.32 -15.70 12.63
CA ILE A 448 -20.93 -16.20 12.62
C ILE A 448 -20.42 -16.33 14.06
N ARG A 449 -20.70 -15.36 14.93
CA ARG A 449 -20.28 -15.42 16.35
C ARG A 449 -20.73 -16.70 17.05
N THR A 450 -21.96 -17.16 16.78
CA THR A 450 -22.50 -18.38 17.41
C THR A 450 -21.83 -19.66 16.91
N MET A 451 -21.11 -19.62 15.80
CA MET A 451 -20.40 -20.75 15.20
C MET A 451 -18.92 -20.82 15.67
N LEU A 452 -18.39 -19.76 16.27
CA LEU A 452 -16.99 -19.66 16.69
C LEU A 452 -16.86 -20.09 18.17
N HIS A 453 -16.47 -21.35 18.39
CA HIS A 453 -16.32 -21.95 19.72
C HIS A 453 -14.86 -22.18 20.08
#